data_59727ccd7120821e09ce7ef80370bfe1
#
_entry.id   59727ccd7120821e09ce7ef80370bfe1
#
_cell.length_a   1.000
_cell.length_b   1.000
_cell.length_c   1.000
_cell.angle_alpha   90.00
_cell.angle_beta   90.00
_cell.angle_gamma   90.00
#
_symmetry.space_group_name_H-M   'P 1'
#
loop_
_entity.id
_entity.type
_entity.pdbx_description
1 polymer ?
#
loop_
_entity_poly.entity_id
_entity_poly.type
_entity_poly.pdbx_seq_one_letter_code
_entity_poly.pdbx_strand_id
1 'polypeptide(L)'
;GLGAVMGSKNLKAVLVKGNAGKAPKADDDAFKTAMKTAMQEIKESALAEGLHMMGSDANMDLGMVTGDVPVKNWTSGGEFDLANSLSGPTMREKYLTKAHACTNCPIACKRVVKVEDGPYTAEEGPGPEYETCAVFGTMLMNPDLTAVIKANELCNRYGMDTISCGSAVALAMELFEKGTVTKEQLDGLDLSWGRMDSVLELVKKMAYRQGFGDILADGAVHAARRIGGDAIDAVVHVKGLEAPMHDPRGFHGMGLAYMMSNRGACHLQHFVLATEQGMASWPQLFDMKDDYQGTTSEGKAALVYNSENYGILANSLAICHYVAYSIKPETLRDAFNAVTGFGFTFTNLLSTGMRDWTLKRGFNNLLGISKKDDILPKRIMTALDAGGAAGSVPDVDLLLKEYYELRGLDERGFPKAEILAVRGLDDRKARLYQ
;
A
#
# COMPACT_ATOMS: atom_id res chain seq x y z
N GLY A 1 -11.72 2.96 -6.12
CA GLY A 1 -12.96 2.73 -6.84
C GLY A 1 -13.97 3.89 -6.89
N LEU A 2 -13.73 5.04 -6.23
CA LEU A 2 -14.73 6.14 -6.23
C LEU A 2 -14.91 6.77 -7.62
N GLY A 3 -13.87 6.78 -8.46
CA GLY A 3 -13.99 7.22 -9.86
C GLY A 3 -14.94 6.35 -10.67
N ALA A 4 -14.93 5.03 -10.45
CA ALA A 4 -15.87 4.12 -11.08
C ALA A 4 -17.34 4.37 -10.59
N VAL A 5 -17.51 4.66 -9.28
CA VAL A 5 -18.83 5.03 -8.74
C VAL A 5 -19.33 6.34 -9.37
N MET A 6 -18.47 7.36 -9.49
CA MET A 6 -18.84 8.60 -10.19
C MET A 6 -19.21 8.34 -11.65
N GLY A 7 -18.39 7.55 -12.37
CA GLY A 7 -18.65 7.18 -13.77
C GLY A 7 -19.95 6.45 -13.96
N SER A 8 -20.29 5.50 -13.07
CA SER A 8 -21.58 4.76 -13.11
C SER A 8 -22.80 5.65 -12.93
N LYS A 9 -22.62 6.86 -12.42
CA LYS A 9 -23.64 7.89 -12.22
C LYS A 9 -23.53 9.06 -13.20
N ASN A 10 -22.71 8.92 -14.23
CA ASN A 10 -22.40 9.99 -15.21
C ASN A 10 -21.93 11.30 -14.56
N LEU A 11 -21.32 11.21 -13.38
CA LEU A 11 -20.77 12.35 -12.66
C LEU A 11 -19.31 12.54 -13.04
N LYS A 12 -18.99 13.58 -13.80
CA LYS A 12 -17.64 13.85 -14.31
C LYS A 12 -16.73 14.50 -13.28
N ALA A 13 -17.25 15.46 -12.54
CA ALA A 13 -16.47 16.23 -11.56
C ALA A 13 -17.36 16.88 -10.51
N VAL A 14 -16.78 17.15 -9.33
CA VAL A 14 -17.37 18.00 -8.30
C VAL A 14 -16.40 19.16 -8.07
N LEU A 15 -16.86 20.39 -8.25
CA LEU A 15 -16.09 21.60 -7.98
C LEU A 15 -16.60 22.26 -6.70
N VAL A 16 -15.68 22.60 -5.81
CA VAL A 16 -15.98 23.30 -4.56
C VAL A 16 -15.13 24.56 -4.48
N LYS A 17 -15.77 25.69 -4.20
CA LYS A 17 -15.10 26.97 -3.90
C LYS A 17 -15.47 27.40 -2.48
N GLY A 18 -14.50 27.37 -1.58
CA GLY A 18 -14.68 27.89 -0.22
C GLY A 18 -14.67 29.42 -0.18
N ASN A 19 -15.52 30.00 0.62
CA ASN A 19 -15.60 31.45 0.84
C ASN A 19 -15.55 31.87 2.33
N ALA A 20 -15.39 30.89 3.22
CA ALA A 20 -15.42 31.11 4.67
C ALA A 20 -14.11 31.67 5.28
N GLY A 21 -13.13 32.02 4.45
CA GLY A 21 -11.83 32.49 4.95
C GLY A 21 -10.98 31.38 5.54
N LYS A 22 -10.16 31.71 6.56
CA LYS A 22 -9.34 30.72 7.28
C LYS A 22 -10.19 29.90 8.22
N ALA A 23 -9.97 28.58 8.27
CA ALA A 23 -10.61 27.73 9.27
C ALA A 23 -10.29 28.24 10.68
N PRO A 24 -11.30 28.34 11.57
CA PRO A 24 -11.07 28.75 12.96
C PRO A 24 -10.21 27.72 13.68
N LYS A 25 -9.40 28.18 14.63
CA LYS A 25 -8.60 27.36 15.52
C LYS A 25 -8.91 27.77 16.94
N ALA A 26 -8.80 26.82 17.86
CA ALA A 26 -9.00 27.10 19.27
C ALA A 26 -7.88 27.98 19.85
N ASP A 27 -6.63 27.78 19.35
CA ASP A 27 -5.47 28.57 19.75
C ASP A 27 -4.54 28.75 18.55
N ASP A 28 -4.54 29.98 17.98
CA ASP A 28 -3.73 30.32 16.82
C ASP A 28 -2.21 30.36 17.12
N ASP A 29 -1.80 30.74 18.33
CA ASP A 29 -0.37 30.84 18.67
C ASP A 29 0.22 29.47 19.02
N ALA A 30 -0.52 28.61 19.72
CA ALA A 30 -0.16 27.22 19.90
C ALA A 30 -0.07 26.49 18.55
N PHE A 31 -1.00 26.77 17.62
CA PHE A 31 -0.94 26.20 16.26
C PHE A 31 0.31 26.62 15.49
N LYS A 32 0.66 27.93 15.51
CA LYS A 32 1.89 28.42 14.86
C LYS A 32 3.13 27.76 15.45
N THR A 33 3.15 27.58 16.77
CA THR A 33 4.26 26.89 17.47
C THR A 33 4.39 25.45 17.04
N ALA A 34 3.29 24.68 17.05
CA ALA A 34 3.28 23.28 16.61
C ALA A 34 3.71 23.15 15.13
N MET A 35 3.24 24.05 14.26
CA MET A 35 3.65 24.05 12.85
C MET A 35 5.13 24.37 12.65
N LYS A 36 5.69 25.30 13.43
CA LYS A 36 7.12 25.60 13.41
C LYS A 36 7.96 24.38 13.83
N THR A 37 7.53 23.68 14.88
CA THR A 37 8.15 22.44 15.34
C THR A 37 8.07 21.36 14.27
N ALA A 38 6.88 21.13 13.70
CA ALA A 38 6.69 20.16 12.62
C ALA A 38 7.59 20.42 11.40
N MET A 39 7.69 21.68 10.98
CA MET A 39 8.56 22.07 9.86
C MET A 39 10.05 21.83 10.16
N GLN A 40 10.49 22.05 11.41
CA GLN A 40 11.85 21.75 11.83
C GLN A 40 12.12 20.24 11.85
N GLU A 41 11.21 19.45 12.41
CA GLU A 41 11.32 18.00 12.46
C GLU A 41 11.37 17.40 11.04
N ILE A 42 10.52 17.85 10.11
CA ILE A 42 10.55 17.42 8.70
C ILE A 42 11.88 17.79 8.04
N LYS A 43 12.41 18.98 8.30
CA LYS A 43 13.70 19.42 7.75
C LYS A 43 14.87 18.60 8.24
N GLU A 44 14.81 18.09 9.46
CA GLU A 44 15.81 17.25 10.09
C GLU A 44 15.64 15.75 9.80
N SER A 45 14.53 15.37 9.16
CA SER A 45 14.21 13.98 8.84
C SER A 45 14.99 13.48 7.63
N ALA A 46 15.88 12.50 7.82
CA ALA A 46 16.59 11.83 6.73
C ALA A 46 15.62 11.14 5.75
N LEU A 47 14.48 10.64 6.25
CA LEU A 47 13.42 10.08 5.41
C LEU A 47 12.82 11.15 4.48
N ALA A 48 12.48 12.33 5.02
CA ALA A 48 11.94 13.43 4.22
C ALA A 48 12.93 13.91 3.16
N GLU A 49 14.21 13.98 3.50
CA GLU A 49 15.29 14.30 2.55
C GLU A 49 15.41 13.25 1.44
N GLY A 50 15.47 11.96 1.80
CA GLY A 50 15.50 10.85 0.83
C GLY A 50 14.32 10.86 -0.12
N LEU A 51 13.11 11.07 0.39
CA LEU A 51 11.88 11.20 -0.40
C LEU A 51 11.91 12.43 -1.32
N HIS A 52 12.45 13.56 -0.85
CA HIS A 52 12.64 14.75 -1.69
C HIS A 52 13.59 14.49 -2.84
N MET A 53 14.68 13.80 -2.55
CA MET A 53 15.74 13.54 -3.52
C MET A 53 15.34 12.49 -4.56
N MET A 54 14.73 11.38 -4.14
CA MET A 54 14.58 10.17 -4.95
C MET A 54 13.12 9.70 -5.10
N GLY A 55 12.16 10.27 -4.35
CA GLY A 55 10.76 9.81 -4.34
C GLY A 55 10.55 8.57 -3.46
N SER A 56 9.39 7.95 -3.58
CA SER A 56 9.05 6.74 -2.83
C SER A 56 9.86 5.51 -3.26
N ASP A 57 10.48 5.56 -4.42
CA ASP A 57 11.31 4.50 -5.01
C ASP A 57 12.79 4.55 -4.53
N ALA A 58 13.06 5.36 -3.50
CA ALA A 58 14.40 5.57 -2.94
C ALA A 58 15.07 4.27 -2.46
N ASN A 59 14.29 3.30 -2.02
CA ASN A 59 14.78 2.11 -1.31
C ASN A 59 14.54 0.80 -2.09
N MET A 60 14.30 0.82 -3.38
CA MET A 60 14.08 -0.41 -4.16
C MET A 60 15.28 -1.38 -4.04
N ASP A 61 16.49 -0.86 -4.07
CA ASP A 61 17.72 -1.66 -3.94
C ASP A 61 17.81 -2.33 -2.56
N LEU A 62 17.55 -1.58 -1.48
CA LEU A 62 17.50 -2.11 -0.13
C LEU A 62 16.36 -3.12 0.04
N GLY A 63 15.20 -2.82 -0.54
CA GLY A 63 14.05 -3.71 -0.55
C GLY A 63 14.35 -5.05 -1.23
N MET A 64 15.15 -5.05 -2.29
CA MET A 64 15.61 -6.30 -2.93
C MET A 64 16.55 -7.09 -2.01
N VAL A 65 17.46 -6.41 -1.31
CA VAL A 65 18.38 -7.07 -0.35
C VAL A 65 17.63 -7.67 0.83
N THR A 66 16.61 -6.99 1.33
CA THR A 66 15.81 -7.44 2.48
C THR A 66 14.69 -8.41 2.10
N GLY A 67 14.45 -8.62 0.81
CA GLY A 67 13.36 -9.48 0.32
C GLY A 67 11.98 -8.84 0.35
N ASP A 68 11.91 -7.50 0.42
CA ASP A 68 10.67 -6.74 0.39
C ASP A 68 10.05 -6.65 -1.03
N VAL A 69 10.92 -6.55 -2.06
CA VAL A 69 10.49 -6.36 -3.44
C VAL A 69 10.07 -7.67 -4.09
N PRO A 70 8.81 -7.84 -4.51
CA PRO A 70 8.37 -9.04 -5.20
C PRO A 70 8.90 -9.08 -6.64
N VAL A 71 9.21 -10.29 -7.12
CA VAL A 71 9.76 -10.55 -8.44
C VAL A 71 8.95 -11.63 -9.14
N LYS A 72 8.79 -11.50 -10.47
CA LYS A 72 8.15 -12.51 -11.33
C LYS A 72 6.85 -13.06 -10.75
N ASN A 73 5.87 -12.21 -10.58
CA ASN A 73 4.60 -12.54 -9.92
C ASN A 73 4.77 -13.25 -8.57
N TRP A 74 5.67 -12.75 -7.70
CA TRP A 74 5.95 -13.28 -6.36
C TRP A 74 6.61 -14.66 -6.33
N THR A 75 7.20 -15.13 -7.44
CA THR A 75 7.77 -16.49 -7.53
C THR A 75 9.29 -16.53 -7.47
N SER A 76 9.95 -15.37 -7.52
CA SER A 76 11.42 -15.26 -7.51
C SER A 76 11.89 -14.18 -6.54
N GLY A 77 13.20 -14.08 -6.30
CA GLY A 77 13.84 -13.07 -5.49
C GLY A 77 15.34 -12.97 -5.81
N GLY A 78 15.98 -11.87 -5.42
CA GLY A 78 17.41 -11.67 -5.58
C GLY A 78 17.85 -11.08 -6.94
N GLU A 79 16.94 -10.52 -7.71
CA GLU A 79 17.18 -9.89 -9.02
C GLU A 79 17.72 -8.45 -8.86
N PHE A 80 18.92 -8.30 -8.31
CA PHE A 80 19.49 -6.99 -7.93
C PHE A 80 19.67 -6.03 -9.11
N ASP A 81 20.15 -6.50 -10.25
CA ASP A 81 20.36 -5.68 -11.46
C ASP A 81 19.03 -5.11 -11.97
N LEU A 82 17.96 -5.88 -11.84
CA LEU A 82 16.61 -5.47 -12.21
C LEU A 82 16.14 -4.32 -11.30
N ALA A 83 16.33 -4.42 -9.99
CA ALA A 83 15.98 -3.38 -9.03
C ALA A 83 16.76 -2.08 -9.29
N ASN A 84 18.07 -2.17 -9.50
CA ASN A 84 18.91 -1.01 -9.79
C ASN A 84 18.45 -0.23 -11.02
N SER A 85 18.04 -0.93 -12.08
CA SER A 85 17.55 -0.31 -13.31
C SER A 85 16.28 0.51 -13.13
N LEU A 86 15.48 0.19 -12.12
CA LEU A 86 14.15 0.75 -11.86
C LEU A 86 14.14 1.76 -10.70
N SER A 87 15.25 1.91 -9.99
CA SER A 87 15.34 2.64 -8.72
C SER A 87 15.15 4.17 -8.85
N GLY A 88 14.81 4.81 -7.73
CA GLY A 88 14.67 6.26 -7.62
C GLY A 88 15.92 7.04 -8.04
N PRO A 89 17.15 6.63 -7.68
CA PRO A 89 18.39 7.21 -8.22
C PRO A 89 18.45 7.19 -9.76
N THR A 90 18.14 6.05 -10.37
CA THR A 90 18.11 5.90 -11.84
C THR A 90 17.06 6.81 -12.48
N MET A 91 15.86 6.89 -11.90
CA MET A 91 14.80 7.79 -12.35
C MET A 91 15.23 9.25 -12.27
N ARG A 92 15.87 9.63 -11.16
CA ARG A 92 16.35 11.00 -10.93
C ARG A 92 17.41 11.41 -11.94
N GLU A 93 18.37 10.54 -12.20
CA GLU A 93 19.50 10.83 -13.09
C GLU A 93 19.06 10.98 -14.56
N LYS A 94 18.15 10.10 -15.00
CA LYS A 94 17.84 9.96 -16.43
C LYS A 94 16.58 10.69 -16.89
N TYR A 95 15.56 10.79 -16.05
CA TYR A 95 14.21 11.15 -16.51
C TYR A 95 13.55 12.28 -15.70
N LEU A 96 14.07 12.62 -14.51
CA LEU A 96 13.46 13.62 -13.65
C LEU A 96 13.62 15.02 -14.24
N THR A 97 12.51 15.73 -14.46
CA THR A 97 12.51 17.15 -14.82
C THR A 97 12.42 18.04 -13.59
N LYS A 98 11.63 17.66 -12.59
CA LYS A 98 11.51 18.39 -11.31
C LYS A 98 10.87 17.55 -10.21
N ALA A 99 11.20 17.85 -8.96
CA ALA A 99 10.39 17.44 -7.81
C ALA A 99 9.11 18.27 -7.73
N HIS A 100 8.01 17.67 -7.29
CA HIS A 100 6.72 18.35 -7.14
C HIS A 100 6.10 18.09 -5.77
N ALA A 101 5.53 19.13 -5.17
CA ALA A 101 4.87 19.04 -3.87
C ALA A 101 3.34 18.94 -4.01
N CYS A 102 2.69 18.23 -3.10
CA CYS A 102 1.27 18.44 -2.82
C CYS A 102 1.07 19.83 -2.23
N THR A 103 -0.17 20.36 -2.27
CA THR A 103 -0.49 21.66 -1.68
C THR A 103 -0.04 21.73 -0.22
N ASN A 104 0.75 22.75 0.10
CA ASN A 104 1.33 23.02 1.43
C ASN A 104 2.24 21.91 1.99
N CYS A 105 2.76 20.99 1.15
CA CYS A 105 3.66 19.96 1.60
C CYS A 105 5.13 20.42 1.46
N PRO A 106 5.96 20.34 2.54
CA PRO A 106 7.35 20.72 2.49
C PRO A 106 8.28 19.64 1.90
N ILE A 107 7.83 18.39 1.78
CA ILE A 107 8.68 17.25 1.36
C ILE A 107 8.92 17.24 -0.14
N ALA A 108 7.87 17.50 -0.95
CA ALA A 108 7.95 17.47 -2.41
C ALA A 108 8.47 16.12 -2.96
N CYS A 109 7.90 15.01 -2.50
CA CYS A 109 8.32 13.66 -2.87
C CYS A 109 7.89 13.23 -4.28
N LYS A 110 6.92 13.89 -4.91
CA LYS A 110 6.47 13.53 -6.25
C LYS A 110 7.52 13.82 -7.31
N ARG A 111 7.63 12.90 -8.24
CA ARG A 111 8.50 13.01 -9.41
C ARG A 111 7.70 13.55 -10.60
N VAL A 112 8.25 14.48 -11.33
CA VAL A 112 7.79 14.84 -12.68
C VAL A 112 8.88 14.39 -13.63
N VAL A 113 8.51 13.56 -14.59
CA VAL A 113 9.45 12.88 -15.49
C VAL A 113 9.08 13.14 -16.95
N LYS A 114 10.07 12.96 -17.84
CA LYS A 114 9.90 13.01 -19.30
C LYS A 114 10.77 11.94 -19.93
N VAL A 115 10.28 11.29 -20.97
CA VAL A 115 11.07 10.39 -21.82
C VAL A 115 11.05 10.92 -23.25
N GLU A 116 12.19 11.42 -23.73
CA GLU A 116 12.28 12.11 -25.02
C GLU A 116 12.48 11.16 -26.20
N ASP A 117 13.23 10.08 -25.98
CA ASP A 117 13.68 9.17 -27.01
C ASP A 117 13.34 7.70 -26.71
N GLY A 118 13.38 6.86 -27.73
CA GLY A 118 13.16 5.42 -27.61
C GLY A 118 11.71 5.00 -27.90
N PRO A 119 11.40 3.70 -27.70
CA PRO A 119 10.08 3.16 -28.05
C PRO A 119 8.97 3.61 -27.09
N TYR A 120 9.30 4.04 -25.90
CA TYR A 120 8.34 4.37 -24.83
C TYR A 120 8.40 5.85 -24.44
N THR A 121 8.33 6.75 -25.44
CA THR A 121 8.29 8.20 -25.19
C THR A 121 7.10 8.58 -24.32
N ALA A 122 7.33 9.51 -23.39
CA ALA A 122 6.30 10.06 -22.51
C ALA A 122 6.48 11.57 -22.35
N GLU A 123 5.38 12.31 -22.50
CA GLU A 123 5.36 13.76 -22.25
C GLU A 123 5.64 14.05 -20.76
N GLU A 124 6.06 15.29 -20.48
CA GLU A 124 6.28 15.71 -19.09
C GLU A 124 5.02 15.49 -18.25
N GLY A 125 5.13 14.64 -17.23
CA GLY A 125 4.00 14.23 -16.40
C GLY A 125 4.40 13.57 -15.09
N PRO A 126 3.41 13.11 -14.30
CA PRO A 126 3.68 12.38 -13.06
C PRO A 126 4.52 11.13 -13.30
N GLY A 127 5.66 11.04 -12.61
CA GLY A 127 6.49 9.84 -12.60
C GLY A 127 5.88 8.70 -11.76
N PRO A 128 6.31 7.46 -11.98
CA PRO A 128 5.87 6.33 -11.18
C PRO A 128 6.35 6.44 -9.73
N GLU A 129 5.55 5.94 -8.81
CA GLU A 129 5.90 5.68 -7.42
C GLU A 129 6.50 4.25 -7.31
N TYR A 130 7.10 3.91 -6.15
CA TYR A 130 7.67 2.58 -5.88
C TYR A 130 6.74 1.44 -6.31
N GLU A 131 5.48 1.49 -5.90
CA GLU A 131 4.48 0.47 -6.24
C GLU A 131 4.37 0.23 -7.74
N THR A 132 4.41 1.32 -8.51
CA THR A 132 4.34 1.26 -9.98
C THR A 132 5.63 0.73 -10.58
N CYS A 133 6.78 1.15 -10.04
CA CYS A 133 8.10 0.65 -10.47
C CYS A 133 8.22 -0.86 -10.21
N ALA A 134 7.79 -1.32 -9.06
CA ALA A 134 7.83 -2.75 -8.74
C ALA A 134 6.82 -3.56 -9.57
N VAL A 135 5.55 -3.13 -9.65
CA VAL A 135 4.51 -3.93 -10.33
C VAL A 135 4.69 -4.03 -11.84
N PHE A 136 5.17 -2.98 -12.54
CA PHE A 136 5.46 -3.02 -13.98
C PHE A 136 6.93 -3.32 -14.30
N GLY A 137 7.78 -3.35 -13.29
CA GLY A 137 9.19 -3.69 -13.38
C GLY A 137 9.48 -5.09 -12.88
N THR A 138 9.83 -5.25 -11.61
CA THR A 138 10.30 -6.52 -11.04
C THR A 138 9.26 -7.63 -11.14
N MET A 139 7.99 -7.34 -10.93
CA MET A 139 6.90 -8.30 -11.07
C MET A 139 6.74 -8.86 -12.48
N LEU A 140 7.06 -8.06 -13.51
CA LEU A 140 6.98 -8.46 -14.92
C LEU A 140 8.33 -8.82 -15.53
N MET A 141 9.41 -8.88 -14.75
CA MET A 141 10.79 -9.08 -15.21
C MET A 141 11.23 -8.06 -16.27
N ASN A 142 10.80 -6.81 -16.10
CA ASN A 142 11.09 -5.71 -17.00
C ASN A 142 12.15 -4.76 -16.41
N PRO A 143 13.35 -4.64 -17.01
CA PRO A 143 14.39 -3.71 -16.57
C PRO A 143 14.24 -2.28 -17.13
N ASP A 144 13.31 -2.05 -18.06
CA ASP A 144 13.20 -0.78 -18.77
C ASP A 144 12.27 0.20 -18.03
N LEU A 145 12.88 1.15 -17.32
CA LEU A 145 12.17 2.20 -16.61
C LEU A 145 11.33 3.10 -17.55
N THR A 146 11.71 3.23 -18.84
CA THR A 146 10.90 4.02 -19.79
C THR A 146 9.58 3.35 -20.10
N ALA A 147 9.57 2.01 -20.18
CA ALA A 147 8.34 1.23 -20.31
C ALA A 147 7.44 1.33 -19.06
N VAL A 148 8.05 1.37 -17.86
CA VAL A 148 7.30 1.59 -16.60
C VAL A 148 6.68 2.99 -16.56
N ILE A 149 7.45 4.03 -16.94
CA ILE A 149 6.94 5.41 -17.04
C ILE A 149 5.75 5.47 -18.00
N LYS A 150 5.85 4.76 -19.13
CA LYS A 150 4.75 4.69 -20.12
C LYS A 150 3.53 3.95 -19.60
N ALA A 151 3.70 2.85 -18.88
CA ALA A 151 2.61 2.13 -18.24
C ALA A 151 1.91 3.00 -17.18
N ASN A 152 2.70 3.73 -16.38
CA ASN A 152 2.18 4.72 -15.42
C ASN A 152 1.36 5.83 -16.11
N GLU A 153 1.88 6.40 -17.20
CA GLU A 153 1.15 7.39 -18.00
C GLU A 153 -0.20 6.85 -18.47
N LEU A 154 -0.23 5.65 -19.03
CA LEU A 154 -1.47 5.02 -19.51
C LEU A 154 -2.46 4.76 -18.38
N CYS A 155 -2.02 4.19 -17.26
CA CYS A 155 -2.90 3.97 -16.10
C CYS A 155 -3.48 5.27 -15.58
N ASN A 156 -2.68 6.34 -15.47
CA ASN A 156 -3.16 7.67 -15.07
C ASN A 156 -4.19 8.24 -16.05
N ARG A 157 -3.95 8.15 -17.35
CA ARG A 157 -4.88 8.63 -18.39
C ARG A 157 -6.21 7.88 -18.41
N TYR A 158 -6.17 6.57 -18.18
CA TYR A 158 -7.34 5.71 -18.17
C TYR A 158 -8.04 5.66 -16.80
N GLY A 159 -7.44 6.21 -15.74
CA GLY A 159 -7.99 6.18 -14.39
C GLY A 159 -7.93 4.79 -13.76
N MET A 160 -6.91 4.01 -14.07
CA MET A 160 -6.68 2.66 -13.52
C MET A 160 -5.67 2.70 -12.39
N ASP A 161 -5.89 1.84 -11.38
CA ASP A 161 -4.92 1.57 -10.33
C ASP A 161 -3.72 0.78 -10.89
N THR A 162 -2.49 1.26 -10.64
CA THR A 162 -1.29 0.61 -11.18
C THR A 162 -1.01 -0.74 -10.55
N ILE A 163 -1.24 -0.90 -9.21
CA ILE A 163 -1.02 -2.15 -8.49
C ILE A 163 -1.92 -3.25 -9.06
N SER A 164 -3.23 -3.03 -9.09
CA SER A 164 -4.18 -4.02 -9.59
C SER A 164 -4.01 -4.29 -11.07
N CYS A 165 -3.73 -3.26 -11.88
CA CYS A 165 -3.47 -3.42 -13.31
C CYS A 165 -2.24 -4.29 -13.56
N GLY A 166 -1.10 -3.97 -12.95
CA GLY A 166 0.13 -4.74 -13.11
C GLY A 166 0.03 -6.15 -12.54
N SER A 167 -0.67 -6.34 -11.42
CA SER A 167 -0.93 -7.67 -10.85
C SER A 167 -1.79 -8.54 -11.78
N ALA A 168 -2.80 -7.96 -12.43
CA ALA A 168 -3.60 -8.68 -13.42
C ALA A 168 -2.79 -9.04 -14.67
N VAL A 169 -1.87 -8.17 -15.10
CA VAL A 169 -0.93 -8.45 -16.20
C VAL A 169 0.04 -9.56 -15.78
N ALA A 170 0.63 -9.51 -14.58
CA ALA A 170 1.53 -10.53 -14.06
C ALA A 170 0.86 -11.91 -14.02
N LEU A 171 -0.41 -11.97 -13.58
CA LEU A 171 -1.23 -13.18 -13.64
C LEU A 171 -1.32 -13.71 -15.08
N ALA A 172 -1.65 -12.85 -16.06
CA ALA A 172 -1.78 -13.26 -17.46
C ALA A 172 -0.45 -13.77 -18.04
N MET A 173 0.68 -13.12 -17.71
CA MET A 173 2.02 -13.56 -18.13
C MET A 173 2.36 -14.94 -17.56
N GLU A 174 2.09 -15.18 -16.28
CA GLU A 174 2.33 -16.49 -15.67
C GLU A 174 1.44 -17.59 -16.27
N LEU A 175 0.16 -17.30 -16.50
CA LEU A 175 -0.75 -18.27 -17.13
C LEU A 175 -0.37 -18.55 -18.59
N PHE A 176 0.18 -17.57 -19.28
CA PHE A 176 0.76 -17.75 -20.62
C PHE A 176 2.02 -18.62 -20.59
N GLU A 177 2.96 -18.36 -19.68
CA GLU A 177 4.16 -19.20 -19.48
C GLU A 177 3.79 -20.66 -19.19
N LYS A 178 2.74 -20.88 -18.38
CA LYS A 178 2.23 -22.22 -18.04
C LYS A 178 1.40 -22.88 -19.15
N GLY A 179 1.10 -22.17 -20.22
CA GLY A 179 0.24 -22.66 -21.30
C GLY A 179 -1.26 -22.78 -20.92
N THR A 180 -1.65 -22.23 -19.76
CA THR A 180 -3.08 -22.17 -19.34
C THR A 180 -3.86 -21.20 -20.21
N VAL A 181 -3.21 -20.12 -20.66
CA VAL A 181 -3.75 -19.16 -21.60
C VAL A 181 -2.88 -19.16 -22.86
N THR A 182 -3.51 -19.27 -24.02
CA THR A 182 -2.81 -19.35 -25.32
C THR A 182 -2.67 -17.98 -25.96
N LYS A 183 -1.78 -17.88 -26.96
CA LYS A 183 -1.58 -16.65 -27.73
C LYS A 183 -2.86 -16.22 -28.46
N GLU A 184 -3.64 -17.18 -28.95
CA GLU A 184 -4.93 -16.91 -29.62
C GLU A 184 -5.94 -16.29 -28.65
N GLN A 185 -6.01 -16.81 -27.42
CA GLN A 185 -6.88 -16.24 -26.38
C GLN A 185 -6.44 -14.83 -25.97
N LEU A 186 -5.15 -14.52 -26.11
CA LEU A 186 -4.56 -13.20 -25.86
C LEU A 186 -4.67 -12.25 -27.07
N ASP A 187 -5.52 -12.53 -28.02
CA ASP A 187 -5.69 -11.74 -29.25
C ASP A 187 -4.36 -11.58 -30.05
N GLY A 188 -3.51 -12.59 -30.03
CA GLY A 188 -2.23 -12.63 -30.70
C GLY A 188 -1.06 -11.99 -29.93
N LEU A 189 -1.28 -11.46 -28.72
CA LEU A 189 -0.21 -10.87 -27.91
C LEU A 189 0.75 -11.97 -27.39
N ASP A 190 2.03 -11.64 -27.39
CA ASP A 190 3.09 -12.43 -26.76
C ASP A 190 3.34 -11.88 -25.34
N LEU A 191 2.85 -12.56 -24.31
CA LEU A 191 3.02 -12.18 -22.91
C LEU A 191 4.20 -12.89 -22.23
N SER A 192 5.26 -13.22 -22.96
CA SER A 192 6.53 -13.65 -22.34
C SER A 192 7.04 -12.57 -21.39
N TRP A 193 7.69 -12.97 -20.29
CA TRP A 193 8.22 -12.03 -19.30
C TRP A 193 9.08 -10.92 -19.92
N GLY A 194 8.86 -9.69 -19.48
CA GLY A 194 9.56 -8.50 -19.99
C GLY A 194 9.05 -7.94 -21.34
N ARG A 195 8.05 -8.54 -21.97
CA ARG A 195 7.52 -8.09 -23.28
C ARG A 195 6.59 -6.89 -23.14
N MET A 196 7.17 -5.73 -22.87
CA MET A 196 6.44 -4.51 -22.53
C MET A 196 5.56 -3.95 -23.64
N ASP A 197 5.90 -4.15 -24.92
CA ASP A 197 5.00 -3.76 -26.03
C ASP A 197 3.63 -4.43 -25.92
N SER A 198 3.64 -5.76 -25.68
CA SER A 198 2.41 -6.52 -25.46
C SER A 198 1.69 -6.12 -24.16
N VAL A 199 2.44 -5.83 -23.11
CA VAL A 199 1.88 -5.35 -21.82
C VAL A 199 1.15 -4.03 -22.02
N LEU A 200 1.77 -3.04 -22.66
CA LEU A 200 1.15 -1.72 -22.88
C LEU A 200 -0.10 -1.81 -23.75
N GLU A 201 -0.10 -2.70 -24.74
CA GLU A 201 -1.29 -2.96 -25.54
C GLU A 201 -2.40 -3.64 -24.72
N LEU A 202 -2.02 -4.60 -23.86
CA LEU A 202 -2.98 -5.24 -22.95
C LEU A 202 -3.58 -4.25 -21.95
N VAL A 203 -2.79 -3.32 -21.42
CA VAL A 203 -3.28 -2.24 -20.53
C VAL A 203 -4.36 -1.40 -21.23
N LYS A 204 -4.17 -1.06 -22.53
CA LYS A 204 -5.21 -0.37 -23.31
C LYS A 204 -6.45 -1.23 -23.48
N LYS A 205 -6.27 -2.51 -23.81
CA LYS A 205 -7.40 -3.46 -23.95
C LYS A 205 -8.18 -3.59 -22.63
N MET A 206 -7.51 -3.57 -21.46
CA MET A 206 -8.16 -3.57 -20.16
C MET A 206 -9.01 -2.31 -19.96
N ALA A 207 -8.46 -1.13 -20.27
CA ALA A 207 -9.16 0.14 -20.14
C ALA A 207 -10.44 0.21 -20.99
N TYR A 208 -10.40 -0.34 -22.20
CA TYR A 208 -11.52 -0.34 -23.15
C TYR A 208 -12.36 -1.62 -23.14
N ARG A 209 -12.06 -2.56 -22.25
CA ARG A 209 -12.74 -3.87 -22.14
C ARG A 209 -12.79 -4.62 -23.47
N GLN A 210 -11.66 -4.77 -24.12
CA GLN A 210 -11.52 -5.43 -25.43
C GLN A 210 -10.82 -6.77 -25.32
N GLY A 211 -11.37 -7.82 -25.92
CA GLY A 211 -10.76 -9.16 -26.00
C GLY A 211 -10.38 -9.69 -24.61
N PHE A 212 -9.15 -10.18 -24.47
CA PHE A 212 -8.64 -10.67 -23.18
C PHE A 212 -8.55 -9.56 -22.11
N GLY A 213 -8.41 -8.31 -22.54
CA GLY A 213 -8.41 -7.17 -21.61
C GLY A 213 -9.72 -7.04 -20.80
N ASP A 214 -10.88 -7.43 -21.36
CA ASP A 214 -12.13 -7.45 -20.61
C ASP A 214 -12.13 -8.48 -19.46
N ILE A 215 -11.42 -9.60 -19.64
CA ILE A 215 -11.27 -10.61 -18.57
C ILE A 215 -10.51 -10.04 -17.38
N LEU A 216 -9.48 -9.21 -17.65
CA LEU A 216 -8.61 -8.62 -16.63
C LEU A 216 -9.14 -7.32 -16.02
N ALA A 217 -10.10 -6.66 -16.67
CA ALA A 217 -10.54 -5.30 -16.35
C ALA A 217 -11.16 -5.14 -14.94
N ASP A 218 -11.66 -6.23 -14.36
CA ASP A 218 -12.24 -6.26 -13.01
C ASP A 218 -11.25 -6.74 -11.94
N GLY A 219 -9.95 -6.80 -12.27
CA GLY A 219 -8.85 -7.19 -11.38
C GLY A 219 -8.48 -8.67 -11.43
N ALA A 220 -7.33 -9.00 -10.85
CA ALA A 220 -6.72 -10.33 -10.95
C ALA A 220 -7.59 -11.44 -10.34
N VAL A 221 -8.26 -11.17 -9.21
CA VAL A 221 -9.14 -12.16 -8.54
C VAL A 221 -10.33 -12.55 -9.41
N HIS A 222 -10.99 -11.57 -10.02
CA HIS A 222 -12.11 -11.82 -10.91
C HIS A 222 -11.66 -12.50 -12.20
N ALA A 223 -10.52 -12.07 -12.75
CA ALA A 223 -9.92 -12.69 -13.92
C ALA A 223 -9.60 -14.17 -13.67
N ALA A 224 -8.92 -14.48 -12.57
CA ALA A 224 -8.56 -15.85 -12.21
C ALA A 224 -9.80 -16.76 -12.06
N ARG A 225 -10.86 -16.27 -11.43
CA ARG A 225 -12.13 -17.00 -11.30
C ARG A 225 -12.81 -17.24 -12.67
N ARG A 226 -12.72 -16.28 -13.57
CA ARG A 226 -13.29 -16.36 -14.92
C ARG A 226 -12.50 -17.31 -15.82
N ILE A 227 -11.18 -17.35 -15.67
CA ILE A 227 -10.28 -18.28 -16.39
C ILE A 227 -10.47 -19.70 -15.85
N GLY A 228 -10.60 -19.87 -14.54
CA GLY A 228 -10.81 -21.15 -13.88
C GLY A 228 -9.55 -21.93 -13.58
N GLY A 229 -9.70 -23.22 -13.23
CA GLY A 229 -8.57 -24.07 -12.81
C GLY A 229 -7.82 -23.49 -11.62
N ASP A 230 -6.50 -23.63 -11.63
CA ASP A 230 -5.60 -23.17 -10.56
C ASP A 230 -5.17 -21.70 -10.73
N ALA A 231 -5.80 -20.92 -11.61
CA ALA A 231 -5.43 -19.53 -11.87
C ALA A 231 -5.49 -18.68 -10.58
N ILE A 232 -6.40 -18.98 -9.66
CA ILE A 232 -6.52 -18.26 -8.38
C ILE A 232 -5.29 -18.40 -7.49
N ASP A 233 -4.57 -19.52 -7.55
CA ASP A 233 -3.34 -19.77 -6.78
C ASP A 233 -2.17 -18.86 -7.25
N ALA A 234 -2.29 -18.28 -8.44
CA ALA A 234 -1.32 -17.33 -8.97
C ALA A 234 -1.59 -15.87 -8.54
N VAL A 235 -2.71 -15.59 -7.87
CA VAL A 235 -3.07 -14.24 -7.44
C VAL A 235 -2.68 -14.01 -5.99
N VAL A 236 -1.92 -12.96 -5.73
CA VAL A 236 -1.62 -12.51 -4.35
C VAL A 236 -2.59 -11.41 -3.96
N HIS A 237 -3.54 -11.75 -3.10
CA HIS A 237 -4.58 -10.82 -2.62
C HIS A 237 -5.03 -11.14 -1.20
N VAL A 238 -5.60 -10.16 -0.50
CA VAL A 238 -6.35 -10.39 0.74
C VAL A 238 -7.71 -9.70 0.61
N LYS A 239 -8.79 -10.43 0.94
CA LYS A 239 -10.17 -9.92 0.87
C LYS A 239 -10.53 -9.32 -0.51
N GLY A 240 -9.94 -9.85 -1.58
CA GLY A 240 -10.21 -9.44 -2.96
C GLY A 240 -9.40 -8.24 -3.47
N LEU A 241 -8.55 -7.64 -2.65
CA LEU A 241 -7.63 -6.56 -3.04
C LEU A 241 -6.24 -7.14 -3.29
N GLU A 242 -5.67 -6.92 -4.48
CA GLU A 242 -4.31 -7.30 -4.83
C GLU A 242 -3.30 -6.66 -3.87
N ALA A 243 -2.26 -7.42 -3.49
CA ALA A 243 -1.28 -6.95 -2.52
C ALA A 243 -0.38 -5.87 -3.12
N PRO A 244 -0.05 -4.82 -2.36
CA PRO A 244 1.02 -3.90 -2.68
C PRO A 244 2.37 -4.61 -2.73
N MET A 245 3.35 -3.98 -3.37
CA MET A 245 4.63 -4.58 -3.75
C MET A 245 5.61 -4.69 -2.56
N HIS A 246 5.13 -5.19 -1.43
CA HIS A 246 5.91 -5.46 -0.21
C HIS A 246 5.70 -6.90 0.21
N ASP A 247 6.75 -7.73 0.11
CA ASP A 247 6.63 -9.17 0.31
C ASP A 247 6.58 -9.55 1.81
N PRO A 248 5.48 -10.17 2.26
CA PRO A 248 5.35 -10.63 3.64
C PRO A 248 6.40 -11.64 4.09
N ARG A 249 7.07 -12.31 3.16
CA ARG A 249 8.16 -13.25 3.47
C ARG A 249 9.42 -12.53 3.93
N GLY A 250 9.65 -11.29 3.46
CA GLY A 250 10.72 -10.42 3.95
C GLY A 250 10.35 -9.70 5.26
N PHE A 251 9.06 -9.39 5.43
CA PHE A 251 8.54 -8.65 6.58
C PHE A 251 7.25 -9.27 7.11
N HIS A 252 7.35 -10.13 8.13
CA HIS A 252 6.22 -10.88 8.67
C HIS A 252 5.12 -10.00 9.27
N GLY A 253 5.47 -8.82 9.81
CA GLY A 253 4.50 -7.83 10.26
C GLY A 253 3.62 -7.31 9.13
N MET A 254 4.17 -7.14 7.92
CA MET A 254 3.38 -6.77 6.73
C MET A 254 2.35 -7.86 6.39
N GLY A 255 2.71 -9.13 6.54
CA GLY A 255 1.78 -10.25 6.35
C GLY A 255 0.57 -10.14 7.27
N LEU A 256 0.80 -9.92 8.57
CA LEU A 256 -0.27 -9.70 9.53
C LEU A 256 -1.10 -8.45 9.20
N ALA A 257 -0.44 -7.35 8.85
CA ALA A 257 -1.12 -6.12 8.48
C ALA A 257 -2.02 -6.30 7.24
N TYR A 258 -1.58 -7.05 6.24
CA TYR A 258 -2.43 -7.40 5.09
C TYR A 258 -3.64 -8.25 5.47
N MET A 259 -3.43 -9.29 6.29
CA MET A 259 -4.52 -10.15 6.77
C MET A 259 -5.56 -9.37 7.56
N MET A 260 -5.13 -8.45 8.42
CA MET A 260 -6.01 -7.78 9.38
C MET A 260 -6.54 -6.43 8.92
N SER A 261 -6.00 -5.86 7.85
CA SER A 261 -6.50 -4.60 7.29
C SER A 261 -7.98 -4.70 6.94
N ASN A 262 -8.74 -3.70 7.35
CA ASN A 262 -10.16 -3.59 7.07
C ASN A 262 -10.48 -3.32 5.59
N ARG A 263 -9.47 -3.00 4.79
CA ARG A 263 -9.58 -2.68 3.36
C ARG A 263 -9.21 -3.86 2.44
N GLY A 264 -8.58 -4.89 2.97
CA GLY A 264 -7.89 -5.93 2.23
C GLY A 264 -6.37 -5.71 2.28
N ALA A 265 -5.60 -6.33 1.41
CA ALA A 265 -4.16 -6.11 1.38
C ALA A 265 -3.86 -4.60 1.19
N CYS A 266 -3.34 -3.95 2.22
CA CYS A 266 -3.12 -2.50 2.21
C CYS A 266 -1.91 -2.12 3.05
N HIS A 267 -0.97 -1.39 2.45
CA HIS A 267 0.23 -0.88 3.12
C HIS A 267 0.06 0.54 3.69
N LEU A 268 -1.14 1.16 3.56
CA LEU A 268 -1.40 2.56 3.92
C LEU A 268 -2.39 2.75 5.08
N GLN A 269 -2.75 1.69 5.80
CA GLN A 269 -3.54 1.82 7.03
C GLN A 269 -2.72 1.69 8.31
N HIS A 270 -1.42 1.54 8.19
CA HIS A 270 -0.47 1.30 9.26
C HIS A 270 0.91 1.85 8.90
N PHE A 271 1.82 1.84 9.87
CA PHE A 271 3.22 2.24 9.72
C PHE A 271 4.20 1.05 9.81
N VAL A 272 3.71 -0.16 9.63
CA VAL A 272 4.48 -1.40 9.84
C VAL A 272 5.76 -1.42 9.02
N LEU A 273 5.66 -1.21 7.71
CA LEU A 273 6.82 -1.28 6.82
C LEU A 273 7.94 -0.33 7.24
N ALA A 274 7.63 0.96 7.44
CA ALA A 274 8.63 1.94 7.84
C ALA A 274 9.28 1.61 9.18
N THR A 275 8.55 0.95 10.07
CA THR A 275 9.07 0.49 11.36
C THR A 275 9.96 -0.74 11.18
N GLU A 276 9.53 -1.73 10.40
CA GLU A 276 10.30 -2.95 10.11
C GLU A 276 11.59 -2.66 9.34
N GLN A 277 11.59 -1.64 8.50
CA GLN A 277 12.78 -1.16 7.77
C GLN A 277 13.65 -0.19 8.58
N GLY A 278 13.28 0.11 9.83
CA GLY A 278 14.04 1.04 10.68
C GLY A 278 13.96 2.51 10.25
N MET A 279 13.05 2.85 9.32
CA MET A 279 12.88 4.23 8.82
C MET A 279 12.08 5.11 9.79
N ALA A 280 11.24 4.53 10.63
CA ALA A 280 10.48 5.22 11.64
C ALA A 280 10.59 4.50 12.98
N SER A 281 11.14 5.21 13.98
CA SER A 281 11.26 4.70 15.33
C SER A 281 10.58 5.66 16.29
N TRP A 282 9.46 5.23 16.88
CA TRP A 282 8.78 5.95 17.93
C TRP A 282 8.70 5.05 19.17
N PRO A 283 9.70 5.10 20.07
CA PRO A 283 9.73 4.23 21.26
C PRO A 283 8.46 4.28 22.10
N GLN A 284 7.75 5.42 22.08
CA GLN A 284 6.48 5.60 22.78
C GLN A 284 5.33 4.77 22.19
N LEU A 285 5.45 4.36 20.90
CA LEU A 285 4.46 3.56 20.20
C LEU A 285 4.89 2.12 20.02
N PHE A 286 6.19 1.92 19.82
CA PHE A 286 6.76 0.63 19.47
C PHE A 286 7.87 0.31 20.45
N ASP A 287 7.64 -0.67 21.30
CA ASP A 287 8.69 -1.28 22.14
C ASP A 287 9.58 -2.16 21.23
N MET A 288 10.38 -1.48 20.40
CA MET A 288 11.28 -2.14 19.44
C MET A 288 12.48 -2.69 20.19
N LYS A 289 12.70 -3.98 20.09
CA LYS A 289 13.91 -4.62 20.56
C LYS A 289 15.05 -4.38 19.57
N ASP A 290 16.28 -4.26 20.08
CA ASP A 290 17.47 -4.02 19.25
C ASP A 290 17.77 -5.14 18.23
N ASP A 291 17.24 -6.34 18.44
CA ASP A 291 17.39 -7.54 17.60
C ASP A 291 16.22 -7.79 16.64
N TYR A 292 15.40 -6.80 16.39
CA TYR A 292 14.21 -6.91 15.58
C TYR A 292 14.53 -7.26 14.11
N GLN A 293 14.04 -8.40 13.64
CA GLN A 293 14.24 -8.87 12.26
C GLN A 293 12.91 -8.92 11.50
N GLY A 294 12.93 -8.53 10.21
CA GLY A 294 11.76 -8.60 9.33
C GLY A 294 11.16 -10.01 9.22
N THR A 295 12.03 -11.02 9.12
CA THR A 295 11.70 -12.43 8.91
C THR A 295 11.36 -13.21 10.18
N THR A 296 11.07 -12.55 11.31
CA THR A 296 10.56 -13.20 12.54
C THR A 296 9.09 -12.84 12.74
N SER A 297 8.30 -13.76 13.30
CA SER A 297 6.88 -13.52 13.59
C SER A 297 6.63 -13.09 15.04
N GLU A 298 7.53 -13.42 15.95
CA GLU A 298 7.44 -13.09 17.37
C GLU A 298 7.45 -11.57 17.61
N GLY A 299 6.49 -11.09 18.38
CA GLY A 299 6.33 -9.68 18.74
C GLY A 299 5.71 -8.80 17.66
N LYS A 300 5.49 -9.33 16.44
CA LYS A 300 4.90 -8.57 15.34
C LYS A 300 3.46 -8.16 15.59
N ALA A 301 2.70 -8.94 16.34
CA ALA A 301 1.30 -8.64 16.63
C ALA A 301 1.15 -7.30 17.39
N ALA A 302 2.00 -7.04 18.38
CA ALA A 302 2.00 -5.78 19.13
C ALA A 302 2.43 -4.60 18.24
N LEU A 303 3.48 -4.79 17.41
CA LEU A 303 3.92 -3.80 16.43
C LEU A 303 2.77 -3.40 15.50
N VAL A 304 2.14 -4.39 14.87
CA VAL A 304 1.04 -4.15 13.90
C VAL A 304 -0.13 -3.47 14.59
N TYR A 305 -0.52 -3.94 15.79
CA TYR A 305 -1.61 -3.34 16.57
C TYR A 305 -1.40 -1.85 16.82
N ASN A 306 -0.23 -1.46 17.33
CA ASN A 306 0.09 -0.07 17.63
C ASN A 306 0.21 0.77 16.34
N SER A 307 0.88 0.21 15.36
CA SER A 307 1.11 0.83 14.05
C SER A 307 -0.20 1.14 13.31
N GLU A 308 -1.16 0.20 13.33
CA GLU A 308 -2.49 0.43 12.73
C GLU A 308 -3.29 1.50 13.49
N ASN A 309 -3.25 1.50 14.82
CA ASN A 309 -3.98 2.51 15.58
C ASN A 309 -3.49 3.92 15.25
N TYR A 310 -2.19 4.11 15.12
CA TYR A 310 -1.61 5.40 14.74
C TYR A 310 -1.82 5.72 13.24
N GLY A 311 -1.67 4.74 12.35
CA GLY A 311 -1.90 4.91 10.91
C GLY A 311 -3.36 5.27 10.59
N ILE A 312 -4.31 4.63 11.24
CA ILE A 312 -5.74 4.95 11.10
C ILE A 312 -6.06 6.35 11.63
N LEU A 313 -5.42 6.77 12.75
CA LEU A 313 -5.54 8.13 13.25
C LEU A 313 -5.01 9.14 12.21
N ALA A 314 -3.82 8.94 11.67
CA ALA A 314 -3.25 9.82 10.64
C ALA A 314 -4.16 9.91 9.40
N ASN A 315 -4.71 8.79 8.95
CA ASN A 315 -5.68 8.75 7.84
C ASN A 315 -6.97 9.52 8.18
N SER A 316 -7.48 9.41 9.40
CA SER A 316 -8.69 10.12 9.86
C SER A 316 -8.46 11.64 9.94
N LEU A 317 -7.23 12.06 10.23
CA LEU A 317 -6.80 13.46 10.22
C LEU A 317 -6.42 13.98 8.82
N ALA A 318 -6.48 13.14 7.80
CA ALA A 318 -6.06 13.43 6.42
C ALA A 318 -4.58 13.87 6.32
N ILE A 319 -3.71 13.32 7.16
CA ILE A 319 -2.28 13.59 7.17
C ILE A 319 -1.56 12.54 6.32
N CYS A 320 -0.68 12.99 5.43
CA CYS A 320 0.17 12.12 4.63
C CYS A 320 1.09 11.28 5.52
N HIS A 321 1.25 10.00 5.22
CA HIS A 321 2.12 9.08 5.96
C HIS A 321 3.56 9.60 6.01
N TYR A 322 4.12 10.08 4.92
CA TYR A 322 5.50 10.63 4.88
C TYR A 322 5.67 11.82 5.82
N VAL A 323 4.67 12.68 5.95
CA VAL A 323 4.67 13.75 6.95
C VAL A 323 4.58 13.15 8.35
N ALA A 324 3.68 12.19 8.57
CA ALA A 324 3.51 11.56 9.89
C ALA A 324 4.75 10.76 10.33
N TYR A 325 5.50 10.17 9.39
CA TYR A 325 6.80 9.54 9.67
C TYR A 325 7.90 10.55 10.06
N SER A 326 7.79 11.78 9.56
CA SER A 326 8.82 12.81 9.69
C SER A 326 8.61 13.74 10.88
N ILE A 327 7.50 13.62 11.62
CA ILE A 327 7.19 14.40 12.81
C ILE A 327 7.00 13.50 14.03
N LYS A 328 7.23 14.06 15.22
CA LYS A 328 6.96 13.32 16.47
C LYS A 328 5.46 13.21 16.74
N PRO A 329 5.00 12.11 17.35
CA PRO A 329 3.61 11.95 17.75
C PRO A 329 3.09 13.08 18.65
N GLU A 330 3.94 13.65 19.50
CA GLU A 330 3.63 14.79 20.34
C GLU A 330 3.34 16.05 19.53
N THR A 331 4.10 16.29 18.48
CA THR A 331 3.88 17.43 17.57
C THR A 331 2.54 17.33 16.86
N LEU A 332 2.15 16.12 16.43
CA LEU A 332 0.83 15.86 15.87
C LEU A 332 -0.28 16.14 16.90
N ARG A 333 -0.14 15.65 18.14
CA ARG A 333 -1.07 15.90 19.25
C ARG A 333 -1.23 17.41 19.50
N ASP A 334 -0.13 18.13 19.58
CA ASP A 334 -0.14 19.57 19.89
C ASP A 334 -0.81 20.38 18.78
N ALA A 335 -0.55 20.05 17.53
CA ALA A 335 -1.23 20.62 16.38
C ALA A 335 -2.74 20.34 16.42
N PHE A 336 -3.14 19.09 16.70
CA PHE A 336 -4.53 18.71 16.84
C PHE A 336 -5.24 19.50 17.95
N ASN A 337 -4.65 19.58 19.13
CA ASN A 337 -5.21 20.30 20.26
C ASN A 337 -5.32 21.80 20.00
N ALA A 338 -4.33 22.40 19.34
CA ALA A 338 -4.36 23.81 18.98
C ALA A 338 -5.50 24.15 18.00
N VAL A 339 -5.85 23.21 17.12
CA VAL A 339 -6.98 23.38 16.19
C VAL A 339 -8.32 23.16 16.88
N THR A 340 -8.45 22.09 17.66
CA THR A 340 -9.73 21.61 18.17
C THR A 340 -10.09 22.13 19.56
N GLY A 341 -9.10 22.44 20.39
CA GLY A 341 -9.29 22.78 21.80
C GLY A 341 -9.65 21.60 22.70
N PHE A 342 -9.56 20.35 22.22
CA PHE A 342 -10.03 19.16 22.96
C PHE A 342 -9.14 18.79 24.15
N GLY A 343 -7.87 19.21 24.16
CA GLY A 343 -6.94 18.87 25.24
C GLY A 343 -6.63 17.37 25.33
N PHE A 344 -6.62 16.67 24.20
CA PHE A 344 -6.36 15.24 24.14
C PHE A 344 -4.91 14.92 24.52
N THR A 345 -4.75 13.88 25.34
CA THR A 345 -3.45 13.20 25.49
C THR A 345 -3.15 12.36 24.25
N PHE A 346 -1.91 11.89 24.10
CA PHE A 346 -1.58 10.97 23.04
C PHE A 346 -2.37 9.64 23.14
N THR A 347 -2.62 9.15 24.36
CA THR A 347 -3.46 7.98 24.62
C THR A 347 -4.90 8.19 24.12
N ASN A 348 -5.48 9.39 24.30
CA ASN A 348 -6.81 9.69 23.75
C ASN A 348 -6.83 9.60 22.23
N LEU A 349 -5.79 10.12 21.54
CA LEU A 349 -5.68 10.03 20.09
C LEU A 349 -5.56 8.58 19.61
N LEU A 350 -4.71 7.76 20.23
CA LEU A 350 -4.60 6.33 19.91
C LEU A 350 -5.91 5.58 20.17
N SER A 351 -6.63 5.92 21.25
CA SER A 351 -7.95 5.34 21.54
C SER A 351 -8.96 5.62 20.43
N THR A 352 -8.85 6.78 19.77
CA THR A 352 -9.67 7.08 18.57
C THR A 352 -9.34 6.15 17.42
N GLY A 353 -8.05 5.90 17.13
CA GLY A 353 -7.63 4.93 16.11
C GLY A 353 -8.12 3.50 16.42
N MET A 354 -8.03 3.08 17.69
CA MET A 354 -8.56 1.79 18.13
C MET A 354 -10.08 1.67 17.92
N ARG A 355 -10.82 2.73 18.25
CA ARG A 355 -12.27 2.80 18.04
C ARG A 355 -12.62 2.71 16.55
N ASP A 356 -11.92 3.45 15.70
CA ASP A 356 -12.15 3.46 14.26
C ASP A 356 -11.85 2.09 13.64
N TRP A 357 -10.74 1.44 14.03
CA TRP A 357 -10.44 0.08 13.61
C TRP A 357 -11.57 -0.90 13.98
N THR A 358 -12.02 -0.84 15.23
CA THR A 358 -13.08 -1.72 15.74
C THR A 358 -14.41 -1.50 15.01
N LEU A 359 -14.75 -0.25 14.71
CA LEU A 359 -15.96 0.10 13.95
C LEU A 359 -15.89 -0.45 12.51
N LYS A 360 -14.76 -0.26 11.83
CA LYS A 360 -14.53 -0.78 10.46
C LYS A 360 -14.57 -2.30 10.43
N ARG A 361 -13.96 -2.97 11.41
CA ARG A 361 -14.00 -4.44 11.52
C ARG A 361 -15.44 -4.92 11.71
N GLY A 362 -16.18 -4.32 12.64
CA GLY A 362 -17.59 -4.64 12.85
C GLY A 362 -18.45 -4.42 11.60
N PHE A 363 -18.21 -3.33 10.85
CA PHE A 363 -18.88 -3.09 9.59
C PHE A 363 -18.58 -4.20 8.57
N ASN A 364 -17.34 -4.61 8.43
CA ASN A 364 -16.95 -5.71 7.55
C ASN A 364 -17.57 -7.04 7.98
N ASN A 365 -17.69 -7.30 9.29
CA ASN A 365 -18.36 -8.49 9.79
C ASN A 365 -19.85 -8.53 9.37
N LEU A 366 -20.54 -7.38 9.38
CA LEU A 366 -21.93 -7.28 8.88
C LEU A 366 -22.03 -7.58 7.38
N LEU A 367 -20.95 -7.40 6.62
CA LEU A 367 -20.87 -7.74 5.19
C LEU A 367 -20.36 -9.17 4.94
N GLY A 368 -20.18 -9.97 5.99
CA GLY A 368 -19.82 -11.39 5.91
C GLY A 368 -18.33 -11.69 6.00
N ILE A 369 -17.47 -10.68 6.19
CA ILE A 369 -16.04 -10.88 6.46
C ILE A 369 -15.87 -11.46 7.87
N SER A 370 -15.02 -12.48 8.00
CA SER A 370 -14.80 -13.19 9.26
C SER A 370 -13.35 -13.73 9.32
N LYS A 371 -13.03 -14.54 10.32
CA LYS A 371 -11.72 -15.20 10.45
C LYS A 371 -11.28 -15.96 9.19
N LYS A 372 -12.23 -16.55 8.44
CA LYS A 372 -11.91 -17.28 7.19
C LYS A 372 -11.28 -16.41 6.10
N ASP A 373 -11.46 -15.06 6.21
CA ASP A 373 -10.94 -14.08 5.26
C ASP A 373 -9.63 -13.43 5.74
N ASP A 374 -9.21 -13.72 6.99
CA ASP A 374 -7.96 -13.23 7.59
C ASP A 374 -6.82 -14.20 7.27
N ILE A 375 -6.50 -14.35 5.99
CA ILE A 375 -5.54 -15.32 5.46
C ILE A 375 -4.54 -14.65 4.52
N LEU A 376 -3.34 -15.23 4.43
CA LEU A 376 -2.41 -14.95 3.34
C LEU A 376 -2.63 -15.92 2.18
N PRO A 377 -2.39 -15.49 0.94
CA PRO A 377 -2.47 -16.36 -0.23
C PRO A 377 -1.45 -17.51 -0.14
N LYS A 378 -1.80 -18.67 -0.70
CA LYS A 378 -0.94 -19.84 -0.74
C LYS A 378 0.47 -19.55 -1.27
N ARG A 379 0.59 -18.64 -2.24
CA ARG A 379 1.88 -18.22 -2.81
C ARG A 379 2.81 -17.60 -1.78
N ILE A 380 2.29 -16.74 -0.91
CA ILE A 380 3.08 -16.12 0.17
C ILE A 380 3.45 -17.15 1.25
N MET A 381 2.65 -18.19 1.41
CA MET A 381 2.92 -19.32 2.31
C MET A 381 3.90 -20.38 1.73
N THR A 382 4.49 -20.06 0.55
CA THR A 382 5.54 -20.90 -0.07
C THR A 382 6.86 -20.13 -0.02
N ALA A 383 7.88 -20.69 0.59
CA ALA A 383 9.20 -20.07 0.69
C ALA A 383 9.83 -19.83 -0.69
N LEU A 384 10.61 -18.76 -0.79
CA LEU A 384 11.46 -18.50 -1.95
C LEU A 384 12.78 -19.26 -1.82
N ASP A 385 13.37 -19.66 -2.94
CA ASP A 385 14.66 -20.34 -2.99
C ASP A 385 15.85 -19.38 -2.92
N ALA A 386 15.64 -18.08 -3.20
CA ALA A 386 16.70 -17.08 -3.28
C ALA A 386 16.23 -15.70 -2.83
N GLY A 387 17.20 -14.77 -2.65
CA GLY A 387 16.95 -13.39 -2.24
C GLY A 387 16.88 -13.21 -0.73
N GLY A 388 16.58 -12.00 -0.28
CA GLY A 388 16.57 -11.62 1.14
C GLY A 388 15.52 -12.34 1.99
N ALA A 389 14.44 -12.84 1.36
CA ALA A 389 13.38 -13.60 2.02
C ALA A 389 13.50 -15.12 1.79
N ALA A 390 14.65 -15.62 1.30
CA ALA A 390 14.84 -17.05 1.03
C ALA A 390 14.57 -17.91 2.27
N GLY A 391 13.78 -18.97 2.11
CA GLY A 391 13.42 -19.90 3.18
C GLY A 391 12.43 -19.35 4.22
N SER A 392 12.07 -18.05 4.15
CA SER A 392 11.20 -17.40 5.13
C SER A 392 9.72 -17.48 4.75
N VAL A 393 8.87 -17.72 5.76
CA VAL A 393 7.40 -17.71 5.64
C VAL A 393 6.81 -17.26 6.99
N PRO A 394 5.82 -16.33 6.99
CA PRO A 394 5.18 -15.89 8.23
C PRO A 394 4.49 -17.02 9.00
N ASP A 395 4.66 -17.06 10.33
CA ASP A 395 3.87 -17.93 11.21
C ASP A 395 2.48 -17.30 11.43
N VAL A 396 1.56 -17.62 10.53
CA VAL A 396 0.19 -17.06 10.52
C VAL A 396 -0.59 -17.41 11.79
N ASP A 397 -0.41 -18.61 12.33
CA ASP A 397 -1.15 -19.05 13.52
C ASP A 397 -0.72 -18.26 14.76
N LEU A 398 0.59 -18.09 14.96
CA LEU A 398 1.13 -17.24 16.02
C LEU A 398 0.64 -15.80 15.89
N LEU A 399 0.83 -15.22 14.71
CA LEU A 399 0.48 -13.82 14.41
C LEU A 399 -1.01 -13.53 14.65
N LEU A 400 -1.90 -14.38 14.15
CA LEU A 400 -3.34 -14.20 14.32
C LEU A 400 -3.77 -14.42 15.77
N LYS A 401 -3.21 -15.42 16.46
CA LYS A 401 -3.54 -15.70 17.86
C LYS A 401 -3.26 -14.47 18.73
N GLU A 402 -2.03 -13.96 18.69
CA GLU A 402 -1.62 -12.80 19.49
C GLU A 402 -2.39 -11.52 19.11
N TYR A 403 -2.60 -11.31 17.83
CA TYR A 403 -3.31 -10.12 17.36
C TYR A 403 -4.80 -10.13 17.72
N TYR A 404 -5.46 -11.31 17.67
CA TYR A 404 -6.86 -11.45 18.08
C TYR A 404 -7.02 -11.17 19.57
N GLU A 405 -6.07 -11.59 20.39
CA GLU A 405 -6.05 -11.28 21.83
C GLU A 405 -5.93 -9.77 22.05
N LEU A 406 -4.98 -9.09 21.39
CA LEU A 406 -4.78 -7.64 21.48
C LEU A 406 -6.00 -6.83 21.01
N ARG A 407 -6.66 -7.27 19.94
CA ARG A 407 -7.87 -6.61 19.40
C ARG A 407 -9.14 -6.97 20.16
N GLY A 408 -9.10 -8.00 21.02
CA GLY A 408 -10.26 -8.54 21.70
C GLY A 408 -11.32 -9.08 20.74
N LEU A 409 -10.87 -9.86 19.74
CA LEU A 409 -11.74 -10.56 18.80
C LEU A 409 -12.13 -11.94 19.35
N ASP A 410 -13.32 -12.40 18.99
CA ASP A 410 -13.75 -13.78 19.24
C ASP A 410 -13.18 -14.75 18.18
N GLU A 411 -13.44 -16.04 18.33
CA GLU A 411 -12.99 -17.11 17.43
C GLU A 411 -13.47 -16.96 15.97
N ARG A 412 -14.53 -16.19 15.73
CA ARG A 412 -15.07 -15.87 14.39
C ARG A 412 -14.42 -14.63 13.78
N GLY A 413 -13.60 -13.89 14.57
CA GLY A 413 -13.01 -12.62 14.16
C GLY A 413 -13.94 -11.42 14.34
N PHE A 414 -14.90 -11.50 15.27
CA PHE A 414 -15.81 -10.40 15.63
C PHE A 414 -15.30 -9.70 16.89
N PRO A 415 -15.40 -8.36 17.00
CA PRO A 415 -15.09 -7.66 18.23
C PRO A 415 -15.98 -8.16 19.36
N LYS A 416 -15.40 -8.58 20.49
CA LYS A 416 -16.16 -9.02 21.66
C LYS A 416 -17.03 -7.90 22.24
N ALA A 417 -18.12 -8.26 22.90
CA ALA A 417 -19.10 -7.30 23.43
C ALA A 417 -18.48 -6.28 24.40
N GLU A 418 -17.58 -6.74 25.25
CA GLU A 418 -16.83 -5.89 26.18
C GLU A 418 -15.93 -4.88 25.46
N ILE A 419 -15.35 -5.25 24.31
CA ILE A 419 -14.52 -4.35 23.49
C ILE A 419 -15.39 -3.26 22.86
N LEU A 420 -16.58 -3.61 22.38
CA LEU A 420 -17.52 -2.62 21.85
C LEU A 420 -17.90 -1.61 22.95
N ALA A 421 -18.17 -2.07 24.18
CA ALA A 421 -18.49 -1.22 25.32
C ALA A 421 -17.35 -0.26 25.66
N VAL A 422 -16.13 -0.80 25.87
CA VAL A 422 -14.94 0.02 26.19
C VAL A 422 -14.62 1.05 25.09
N ARG A 423 -14.98 0.75 23.82
CA ARG A 423 -14.80 1.68 22.70
C ARG A 423 -15.98 2.63 22.47
N GLY A 424 -17.01 2.61 23.32
CA GLY A 424 -18.22 3.43 23.17
C GLY A 424 -19.00 3.09 21.90
N LEU A 425 -19.10 1.80 21.57
CA LEU A 425 -19.79 1.24 20.40
C LEU A 425 -20.93 0.29 20.80
N ASP A 426 -21.48 0.44 22.01
CA ASP A 426 -22.54 -0.44 22.57
C ASP A 426 -23.78 -0.48 21.68
N ASP A 427 -24.14 0.63 21.07
CA ASP A 427 -25.27 0.75 20.16
C ASP A 427 -25.13 -0.13 18.88
N ARG A 428 -23.91 -0.60 18.59
CA ARG A 428 -23.61 -1.49 17.45
C ARG A 428 -23.69 -2.97 17.83
N LYS A 429 -23.66 -3.30 19.12
CA LYS A 429 -23.69 -4.68 19.62
C LYS A 429 -24.87 -5.47 19.07
N ALA A 430 -26.07 -4.94 19.13
CA ALA A 430 -27.28 -5.62 18.67
C ALA A 430 -27.22 -6.00 17.18
N ARG A 431 -26.56 -5.21 16.35
CA ARG A 431 -26.41 -5.49 14.89
C ARG A 431 -25.35 -6.55 14.59
N LEU A 432 -24.34 -6.69 15.43
CA LEU A 432 -23.22 -7.63 15.21
C LEU A 432 -23.54 -9.05 15.70
N TYR A 433 -24.44 -9.18 16.68
CA TYR A 433 -24.73 -10.46 17.35
C TYR A 433 -26.16 -10.98 17.12
N GLN A 434 -26.92 -10.33 16.22
CA GLN A 434 -28.16 -10.87 15.68
C GLN A 434 -27.90 -11.84 14.51
#